data_8e8e8346d1f8ab8bed2464f351b9c1a3
#
_entry.id   8e8e8346d1f8ab8bed2464f351b9c1a3
#
_cell.length_a   1.000
_cell.length_b   1.000
_cell.length_c   1.000
_cell.angle_alpha   90.00
_cell.angle_beta   90.00
_cell.angle_gamma   90.00
#
_symmetry.space_group_name_H-M   'P 1'
#
loop_
_entity.id
_entity.type
_entity.pdbx_description
1 polymer ?
#
loop_
_entity_poly.entity_id
_entity_poly.type
_entity_poly.pdbx_seq_one_letter_code
_entity_poly.pdbx_strand_id
1 'polypeptide(L)'
;MAYLEIEKVVGREILDSRGNPTVEAEVWLADGTVGRGMAPSGASTGEFEALELRDGDKARYGGKGVQKAVENINTTINDVLTGMDASDIYAVDAAMIKADGTKDKSNLGANAILAVSIASARAAALSLDIPLYRFLGGISGNRLPVPMMNILNGGAHATNTVDTQEFMIMPVGAPSFKEALRWCAEVFHALAALLKSRGLATSVGDEGGFAPNLSSDEETIETILEAIRNAGYEPGKDFMLAMDAASSEWKGTKKGEYILPKAGTHYTSSELIAHWKSLVEKYPIISSEDALDEEDWEGWQELTRELGGKVQLVGDDLFVTNTERLSKGIQLGCGNAILIKLNQIGSVSETLEAIKMAHKAGYTAISSHRSGETEDTTIADLAVALNTCQIKTGAPSRTERVAKYNQLLRIEEELGDSAVYPGMAAFNVKR
;
A
#
# COMPACT_ATOMS: atom_id res chain seq x y z
N MET A 1 -27.31 4.77 -21.08
CA MET A 1 -26.34 5.15 -20.04
C MET A 1 -26.09 6.65 -20.25
N ALA A 2 -26.08 7.46 -19.21
CA ALA A 2 -25.72 8.87 -19.40
C ALA A 2 -24.24 8.93 -19.82
N TYR A 3 -23.93 9.73 -20.82
CA TYR A 3 -22.57 10.00 -21.26
C TYR A 3 -21.99 11.08 -20.35
N LEU A 4 -20.95 10.77 -19.59
CA LEU A 4 -20.35 11.68 -18.61
C LEU A 4 -19.14 12.40 -19.25
N GLU A 5 -19.46 13.37 -20.13
CA GLU A 5 -18.47 14.07 -20.94
C GLU A 5 -17.47 14.85 -20.07
N ILE A 6 -16.19 14.61 -20.28
CA ILE A 6 -15.10 15.39 -19.70
C ILE A 6 -15.01 16.73 -20.46
N GLU A 7 -15.29 17.83 -19.76
CA GLU A 7 -15.18 19.18 -20.29
C GLU A 7 -13.73 19.68 -20.26
N LYS A 8 -13.03 19.44 -19.15
CA LYS A 8 -11.63 19.81 -18.96
C LYS A 8 -10.95 19.05 -17.86
N VAL A 9 -9.63 18.99 -17.93
CA VAL A 9 -8.75 18.45 -16.90
C VAL A 9 -7.78 19.53 -16.43
N VAL A 10 -7.62 19.68 -15.10
CA VAL A 10 -6.76 20.69 -14.49
C VAL A 10 -5.83 20.05 -13.49
N GLY A 11 -4.52 20.25 -13.65
CA GLY A 11 -3.49 19.79 -12.72
C GLY A 11 -2.90 20.92 -11.89
N ARG A 12 -2.46 20.57 -10.67
CA ARG A 12 -1.69 21.48 -9.81
C ARG A 12 -0.68 20.74 -8.98
N GLU A 13 0.35 21.45 -8.54
CA GLU A 13 1.33 20.99 -7.57
C GLU A 13 0.78 21.21 -6.16
N ILE A 14 0.79 20.16 -5.33
CA ILE A 14 0.45 20.20 -3.91
C ILE A 14 1.61 19.61 -3.09
N LEU A 15 1.50 19.59 -1.76
CA LEU A 15 2.48 18.95 -0.89
C LEU A 15 1.97 17.61 -0.36
N ASP A 16 2.87 16.63 -0.30
CA ASP A 16 2.67 15.36 0.38
C ASP A 16 2.91 15.48 1.89
N SER A 17 2.69 14.40 2.64
CA SER A 17 2.86 14.31 4.10
C SER A 17 4.30 14.52 4.58
N ARG A 18 5.28 14.49 3.67
CA ARG A 18 6.70 14.78 3.95
C ARG A 18 7.10 16.20 3.56
N GLY A 19 6.15 17.02 3.06
CA GLY A 19 6.42 18.36 2.56
C GLY A 19 7.11 18.38 1.19
N ASN A 20 7.11 17.27 0.45
CA ASN A 20 7.58 17.22 -0.92
C ASN A 20 6.42 17.51 -1.90
N PRO A 21 6.70 18.15 -3.05
CA PRO A 21 5.69 18.33 -4.09
C PRO A 21 5.16 17.00 -4.61
N THR A 22 3.86 16.97 -4.89
CA THR A 22 3.18 15.92 -5.64
C THR A 22 2.07 16.51 -6.49
N VAL A 23 1.37 15.66 -7.26
CA VAL A 23 0.40 16.06 -8.28
C VAL A 23 -1.02 15.84 -7.77
N GLU A 24 -1.86 16.87 -7.92
CA GLU A 24 -3.31 16.83 -7.84
C GLU A 24 -3.91 17.14 -9.19
N ALA A 25 -4.97 16.41 -9.58
CA ALA A 25 -5.77 16.69 -10.76
C ALA A 25 -7.25 16.86 -10.42
N GLU A 26 -7.94 17.68 -11.18
CA GLU A 26 -9.39 17.80 -11.22
C GLU A 26 -9.89 17.46 -12.61
N VAL A 27 -10.93 16.63 -12.68
CA VAL A 27 -11.68 16.33 -13.89
C VAL A 27 -13.05 16.97 -13.76
N TRP A 28 -13.37 17.86 -14.69
CA TRP A 28 -14.62 18.60 -14.77
C TRP A 28 -15.51 17.98 -15.83
N LEU A 29 -16.75 17.63 -15.45
CA LEU A 29 -17.74 17.09 -16.37
C LEU A 29 -18.67 18.19 -16.90
N ALA A 30 -19.29 17.97 -18.05
CA ALA A 30 -20.22 18.88 -18.67
C ALA A 30 -21.48 19.18 -17.82
N ASP A 31 -21.81 18.31 -16.87
CA ASP A 31 -22.90 18.54 -15.90
C ASP A 31 -22.48 19.42 -14.70
N GLY A 32 -21.25 19.89 -14.67
CA GLY A 32 -20.67 20.72 -13.60
C GLY A 32 -20.07 19.92 -12.44
N THR A 33 -20.12 18.59 -12.47
CA THR A 33 -19.47 17.73 -11.47
C THR A 33 -17.95 17.81 -11.58
N VAL A 34 -17.26 17.82 -10.43
CA VAL A 34 -15.80 17.86 -10.37
C VAL A 34 -15.28 16.73 -9.49
N GLY A 35 -14.47 15.86 -10.07
CA GLY A 35 -13.72 14.86 -9.34
C GLY A 35 -12.27 15.28 -9.12
N ARG A 36 -11.69 14.95 -7.95
CA ARG A 36 -10.32 15.27 -7.60
C ARG A 36 -9.54 14.00 -7.28
N GLY A 37 -8.29 13.91 -7.74
CA GLY A 37 -7.39 12.81 -7.47
C GLY A 37 -5.99 13.30 -7.20
N MET A 38 -5.26 12.61 -6.32
CA MET A 38 -3.90 12.94 -5.93
C MET A 38 -3.00 11.71 -6.03
N ALA A 39 -1.76 11.90 -6.47
CA ALA A 39 -0.78 10.84 -6.54
C ALA A 39 0.09 10.82 -5.28
N PRO A 40 0.24 9.66 -4.59
CA PRO A 40 1.20 9.52 -3.51
C PRO A 40 2.64 9.34 -4.07
N SER A 41 3.65 9.37 -3.18
CA SER A 41 5.06 9.25 -3.54
C SER A 41 5.79 8.29 -2.60
N GLY A 42 6.63 7.41 -3.13
CA GLY A 42 7.46 6.49 -2.34
C GLY A 42 8.70 7.13 -1.75
N ALA A 43 9.23 6.57 -0.66
CA ALA A 43 10.57 6.86 -0.15
C ALA A 43 11.59 5.90 -0.76
N SER A 44 11.32 4.60 -0.70
CA SER A 44 11.96 3.54 -1.48
C SER A 44 11.12 3.27 -2.72
N THR A 45 11.74 2.98 -3.84
CA THR A 45 11.06 2.65 -5.11
C THR A 45 11.69 1.39 -5.68
N GLY A 46 10.87 0.39 -6.00
CA GLY A 46 11.30 -0.81 -6.74
C GLY A 46 11.86 -0.42 -8.12
N GLU A 47 12.84 -1.15 -8.58
CA GLU A 47 13.50 -0.88 -9.87
C GLU A 47 12.54 -0.87 -11.07
N PHE A 48 11.41 -1.58 -10.95
CA PHE A 48 10.44 -1.80 -12.02
C PHE A 48 9.16 -0.97 -11.89
N GLU A 49 9.11 0.00 -10.99
CA GLU A 49 7.98 0.92 -10.85
C GLU A 49 7.84 1.84 -12.07
N ALA A 50 6.61 2.26 -12.39
CA ALA A 50 6.37 3.33 -13.35
C ALA A 50 6.98 4.66 -12.86
N LEU A 51 7.42 5.49 -13.80
CA LEU A 51 8.22 6.68 -13.49
C LEU A 51 7.38 7.79 -12.85
N GLU A 52 7.72 8.19 -11.65
CA GLU A 52 7.28 9.44 -11.04
C GLU A 52 8.07 10.59 -11.66
N LEU A 53 7.40 11.41 -12.48
CA LEU A 53 8.08 12.50 -13.21
C LEU A 53 8.38 13.67 -12.27
N ARG A 54 9.67 13.95 -12.10
CA ARG A 54 10.22 15.07 -11.32
C ARG A 54 10.94 16.05 -12.22
N ASP A 55 10.92 17.34 -11.85
CA ASP A 55 11.51 18.40 -12.67
C ASP A 55 13.04 18.34 -12.76
N GLY A 56 13.70 17.89 -11.68
CA GLY A 56 15.16 17.82 -11.56
C GLY A 56 15.84 19.17 -11.34
N ASP A 57 15.08 20.28 -11.29
CA ASP A 57 15.62 21.61 -11.01
C ASP A 57 16.00 21.76 -9.54
N LYS A 58 17.29 21.77 -9.27
CA LYS A 58 17.83 21.87 -7.90
C LYS A 58 17.49 23.18 -7.18
N ALA A 59 17.18 24.25 -7.93
CA ALA A 59 16.80 25.54 -7.36
C ALA A 59 15.37 25.53 -6.78
N ARG A 60 14.57 24.51 -7.15
CA ARG A 60 13.17 24.39 -6.73
C ARG A 60 12.92 23.04 -6.08
N TYR A 61 12.51 23.05 -4.79
CA TYR A 61 12.32 21.82 -3.97
C TYR A 61 13.47 20.82 -4.03
N GLY A 62 14.71 21.29 -4.20
CA GLY A 62 15.88 20.43 -4.31
C GLY A 62 15.86 19.45 -5.50
N GLY A 63 15.08 19.75 -6.54
CA GLY A 63 14.91 18.91 -7.73
C GLY A 63 13.64 18.06 -7.70
N LYS A 64 12.86 18.10 -6.62
CA LYS A 64 11.65 17.26 -6.44
C LYS A 64 10.36 17.91 -6.97
N GLY A 65 10.42 19.10 -7.61
CA GLY A 65 9.25 19.74 -8.21
C GLY A 65 8.53 18.84 -9.23
N VAL A 66 7.24 19.10 -9.49
CA VAL A 66 6.40 18.30 -10.40
C VAL A 66 5.71 19.16 -11.46
N GLN A 67 6.27 20.33 -11.78
CA GLN A 67 5.68 21.27 -12.75
C GLN A 67 5.56 20.66 -14.16
N LYS A 68 6.53 19.83 -14.60
CA LYS A 68 6.44 19.13 -15.88
C LYS A 68 5.23 18.17 -15.93
N ALA A 69 5.00 17.41 -14.85
CA ALA A 69 3.85 16.54 -14.75
C ALA A 69 2.53 17.34 -14.74
N VAL A 70 2.49 18.47 -14.03
CA VAL A 70 1.35 19.40 -14.01
C VAL A 70 1.10 20.01 -15.40
N GLU A 71 2.14 20.41 -16.11
CA GLU A 71 2.02 20.93 -17.49
C GLU A 71 1.47 19.86 -18.43
N ASN A 72 1.92 18.62 -18.32
CA ASN A 72 1.40 17.48 -19.09
C ASN A 72 -0.09 17.26 -18.85
N ILE A 73 -0.58 17.44 -17.61
CA ILE A 73 -2.02 17.37 -17.31
C ILE A 73 -2.77 18.52 -18.00
N ASN A 74 -2.27 19.75 -17.85
CA ASN A 74 -2.95 20.95 -18.34
C ASN A 74 -2.92 21.13 -19.88
N THR A 75 -2.10 20.32 -20.57
CA THR A 75 -1.95 20.32 -22.01
C THR A 75 -2.33 18.98 -22.64
N THR A 76 -1.36 18.08 -22.80
CA THR A 76 -1.54 16.82 -23.52
C THR A 76 -2.67 15.95 -22.97
N ILE A 77 -2.75 15.76 -21.64
CA ILE A 77 -3.79 14.92 -21.05
C ILE A 77 -5.16 15.59 -21.18
N ASN A 78 -5.26 16.90 -20.92
CA ASN A 78 -6.49 17.66 -21.13
C ASN A 78 -6.99 17.52 -22.57
N ASP A 79 -6.10 17.71 -23.56
CA ASP A 79 -6.49 17.66 -24.98
C ASP A 79 -6.96 16.26 -25.40
N VAL A 80 -6.32 15.21 -24.87
CA VAL A 80 -6.66 13.81 -25.18
C VAL A 80 -7.98 13.38 -24.56
N LEU A 81 -8.31 13.86 -23.34
CA LEU A 81 -9.48 13.40 -22.59
C LEU A 81 -10.72 14.25 -22.81
N THR A 82 -10.59 15.51 -23.24
CA THR A 82 -11.76 16.38 -23.50
C THR A 82 -12.70 15.72 -24.51
N GLY A 83 -13.97 15.65 -24.16
CA GLY A 83 -15.02 14.98 -24.94
C GLY A 83 -15.17 13.48 -24.68
N MET A 84 -14.29 12.84 -23.88
CA MET A 84 -14.42 11.42 -23.52
C MET A 84 -15.43 11.22 -22.39
N ASP A 85 -15.92 9.98 -22.27
CA ASP A 85 -16.81 9.56 -21.20
C ASP A 85 -16.02 9.17 -19.94
N ALA A 86 -16.13 9.94 -18.86
CA ALA A 86 -15.44 9.67 -17.60
C ALA A 86 -15.87 8.33 -16.93
N SER A 87 -17.04 7.78 -17.29
CA SER A 87 -17.49 6.49 -16.75
C SER A 87 -16.74 5.29 -17.32
N ASP A 88 -16.09 5.43 -18.48
CA ASP A 88 -15.24 4.41 -19.08
C ASP A 88 -13.77 4.60 -18.67
N ILE A 89 -13.47 4.22 -17.42
CA ILE A 89 -12.11 4.35 -16.85
C ILE A 89 -11.06 3.62 -17.70
N TYR A 90 -11.41 2.48 -18.31
CA TYR A 90 -10.48 1.76 -19.17
C TYR A 90 -10.13 2.54 -20.44
N ALA A 91 -11.11 3.20 -21.06
CA ALA A 91 -10.85 4.03 -22.22
C ALA A 91 -10.06 5.30 -21.86
N VAL A 92 -10.40 5.95 -20.74
CA VAL A 92 -9.69 7.12 -20.20
C VAL A 92 -8.22 6.80 -19.95
N ASP A 93 -7.94 5.75 -19.20
CA ASP A 93 -6.56 5.33 -18.90
C ASP A 93 -5.81 4.90 -20.16
N ALA A 94 -6.45 4.12 -21.05
CA ALA A 94 -5.84 3.70 -22.32
C ALA A 94 -5.45 4.89 -23.20
N ALA A 95 -6.27 5.96 -23.22
CA ALA A 95 -5.97 7.17 -23.98
C ALA A 95 -4.73 7.89 -23.44
N MET A 96 -4.60 8.02 -22.11
CA MET A 96 -3.42 8.63 -21.46
C MET A 96 -2.15 7.78 -21.67
N ILE A 97 -2.24 6.47 -21.48
CA ILE A 97 -1.12 5.54 -21.67
C ILE A 97 -0.64 5.57 -23.14
N LYS A 98 -1.56 5.60 -24.10
CA LYS A 98 -1.24 5.75 -25.52
C LYS A 98 -0.57 7.08 -25.84
N ALA A 99 -1.01 8.17 -25.21
CA ALA A 99 -0.42 9.51 -25.39
C ALA A 99 0.99 9.57 -24.78
N ASP A 100 1.25 8.87 -23.67
CA ASP A 100 2.59 8.72 -23.10
C ASP A 100 3.52 7.96 -24.04
N GLY A 101 3.09 6.81 -24.54
CA GLY A 101 3.79 6.01 -25.54
C GLY A 101 5.03 5.26 -25.03
N THR A 102 5.36 5.32 -23.74
CA THR A 102 6.45 4.57 -23.12
C THR A 102 5.93 3.45 -22.21
N LYS A 103 6.77 2.45 -21.93
CA LYS A 103 6.39 1.33 -21.07
C LYS A 103 6.25 1.76 -19.60
N ASP A 104 7.10 2.67 -19.16
CA ASP A 104 7.22 3.13 -17.77
C ASP A 104 6.52 4.47 -17.51
N LYS A 105 5.76 4.99 -18.49
CA LYS A 105 5.05 6.28 -18.40
C LYS A 105 6.00 7.48 -18.19
N SER A 106 7.20 7.41 -18.76
CA SER A 106 8.27 8.41 -18.56
C SER A 106 8.06 9.73 -19.30
N ASN A 107 7.19 9.80 -20.31
CA ASN A 107 6.93 11.03 -21.06
C ASN A 107 5.93 11.94 -20.33
N LEU A 108 4.79 11.43 -19.88
CA LEU A 108 3.78 12.21 -19.17
C LEU A 108 3.97 12.17 -17.65
N GLY A 109 4.50 11.07 -17.13
CA GLY A 109 4.67 10.77 -15.73
C GLY A 109 3.54 9.92 -15.15
N ALA A 110 3.89 8.83 -14.46
CA ALA A 110 2.91 7.98 -13.78
C ALA A 110 2.10 8.75 -12.72
N ASN A 111 2.71 9.73 -12.06
CA ASN A 111 2.03 10.63 -11.11
C ASN A 111 0.96 11.49 -11.79
N ALA A 112 1.23 12.03 -12.98
CA ALA A 112 0.24 12.79 -13.75
C ALA A 112 -0.93 11.90 -14.20
N ILE A 113 -0.62 10.75 -14.80
CA ILE A 113 -1.64 9.79 -15.28
C ILE A 113 -2.51 9.30 -14.13
N LEU A 114 -1.90 8.91 -13.00
CA LEU A 114 -2.64 8.40 -11.84
C LEU A 114 -3.58 9.45 -11.23
N ALA A 115 -3.10 10.67 -11.02
CA ALA A 115 -3.93 11.72 -10.44
C ALA A 115 -5.19 11.96 -11.28
N VAL A 116 -5.06 11.98 -12.61
CA VAL A 116 -6.19 12.13 -13.54
C VAL A 116 -7.08 10.90 -13.59
N SER A 117 -6.51 9.69 -13.56
CA SER A 117 -7.26 8.42 -13.51
C SER A 117 -8.18 8.36 -12.27
N ILE A 118 -7.65 8.69 -11.08
CA ILE A 118 -8.43 8.78 -9.84
C ILE A 118 -9.50 9.89 -9.95
N ALA A 119 -9.13 11.07 -10.44
CA ALA A 119 -10.04 12.20 -10.60
C ALA A 119 -11.22 11.85 -11.53
N SER A 120 -10.96 11.14 -12.63
CA SER A 120 -11.98 10.68 -13.57
C SER A 120 -12.96 9.70 -12.92
N ALA A 121 -12.44 8.71 -12.17
CA ALA A 121 -13.26 7.74 -11.43
C ALA A 121 -14.14 8.44 -10.38
N ARG A 122 -13.60 9.41 -9.66
CA ARG A 122 -14.36 10.19 -8.67
C ARG A 122 -15.41 11.08 -9.33
N ALA A 123 -15.08 11.75 -10.43
CA ALA A 123 -16.05 12.57 -11.18
C ALA A 123 -17.23 11.72 -11.65
N ALA A 124 -16.94 10.56 -12.23
CA ALA A 124 -17.99 9.63 -12.67
C ALA A 124 -18.86 9.13 -11.50
N ALA A 125 -18.25 8.71 -10.39
CA ALA A 125 -18.98 8.26 -9.21
C ALA A 125 -19.89 9.37 -8.64
N LEU A 126 -19.38 10.59 -8.52
CA LEU A 126 -20.13 11.75 -8.04
C LEU A 126 -21.29 12.10 -8.97
N SER A 127 -21.06 12.17 -10.29
CA SER A 127 -22.12 12.46 -11.27
C SER A 127 -23.22 11.40 -11.29
N LEU A 128 -22.87 10.13 -11.01
CA LEU A 128 -23.82 9.02 -10.90
C LEU A 128 -24.51 8.94 -9.52
N ASP A 129 -24.12 9.79 -8.58
CA ASP A 129 -24.60 9.77 -7.18
C ASP A 129 -24.42 8.41 -6.50
N ILE A 130 -23.25 7.80 -6.73
CA ILE A 130 -22.86 6.54 -6.10
C ILE A 130 -21.47 6.68 -5.43
N PRO A 131 -21.21 5.98 -4.32
CA PRO A 131 -19.90 5.98 -3.68
C PRO A 131 -18.80 5.43 -4.59
N LEU A 132 -17.56 5.90 -4.42
CA LEU A 132 -16.44 5.47 -5.26
C LEU A 132 -16.21 3.96 -5.20
N TYR A 133 -16.32 3.33 -4.02
CA TYR A 133 -16.16 1.87 -3.92
C TYR A 133 -17.23 1.11 -4.70
N ARG A 134 -18.46 1.65 -4.81
CA ARG A 134 -19.54 1.07 -5.64
C ARG A 134 -19.25 1.27 -7.13
N PHE A 135 -18.73 2.42 -7.51
CA PHE A 135 -18.36 2.69 -8.90
C PHE A 135 -17.26 1.74 -9.38
N LEU A 136 -16.22 1.52 -8.56
CA LEU A 136 -15.08 0.66 -8.91
C LEU A 136 -15.39 -0.84 -8.83
N GLY A 137 -16.19 -1.28 -7.86
CA GLY A 137 -16.38 -2.70 -7.53
C GLY A 137 -17.79 -3.24 -7.82
N GLY A 138 -18.73 -2.37 -8.17
CA GLY A 138 -20.13 -2.74 -8.34
C GLY A 138 -20.79 -3.17 -7.02
N ILE A 139 -21.80 -4.02 -7.12
CA ILE A 139 -22.61 -4.46 -5.97
C ILE A 139 -21.90 -5.47 -5.06
N SER A 140 -20.80 -6.06 -5.51
CA SER A 140 -20.09 -7.12 -4.77
C SER A 140 -19.14 -6.60 -3.69
N GLY A 141 -18.77 -5.30 -3.72
CA GLY A 141 -17.85 -4.69 -2.77
C GLY A 141 -18.53 -4.44 -1.42
N ASN A 142 -18.31 -5.34 -0.45
CA ASN A 142 -18.90 -5.24 0.89
C ASN A 142 -17.98 -5.75 2.02
N ARG A 143 -16.73 -6.12 1.73
CA ARG A 143 -15.80 -6.62 2.74
C ARG A 143 -14.89 -5.49 3.20
N LEU A 144 -14.97 -5.17 4.50
CA LEU A 144 -14.07 -4.24 5.14
C LEU A 144 -12.71 -4.92 5.30
N PRO A 145 -11.60 -4.21 4.99
CA PRO A 145 -10.28 -4.82 5.08
C PRO A 145 -9.79 -4.94 6.54
N VAL A 146 -9.08 -6.02 6.85
CA VAL A 146 -8.28 -6.11 8.08
C VAL A 146 -7.12 -5.14 7.95
N PRO A 147 -6.94 -4.19 8.88
CA PRO A 147 -5.80 -3.27 8.84
C PRO A 147 -4.50 -4.00 9.20
N MET A 148 -3.47 -3.78 8.38
CA MET A 148 -2.06 -4.07 8.67
C MET A 148 -1.47 -2.78 9.22
N MET A 149 -1.55 -2.59 10.53
CA MET A 149 -1.27 -1.31 11.16
C MET A 149 0.18 -1.23 11.63
N ASN A 150 1.00 -0.50 10.89
CA ASN A 150 2.42 -0.28 11.19
C ASN A 150 2.57 0.58 12.46
N ILE A 151 2.92 -0.05 13.59
CA ILE A 151 3.05 0.65 14.87
C ILE A 151 4.48 0.79 15.35
N LEU A 152 5.44 0.08 14.73
CA LEU A 152 6.85 0.12 15.07
C LEU A 152 7.72 -0.01 13.81
N ASN A 153 8.65 0.93 13.62
CA ASN A 153 9.47 1.06 12.42
C ASN A 153 10.96 0.74 12.68
N GLY A 154 11.59 0.15 11.68
CA GLY A 154 13.04 -0.01 11.55
C GLY A 154 13.48 0.29 10.12
N GLY A 155 14.50 -0.38 9.64
CA GLY A 155 14.99 -0.28 8.27
C GLY A 155 15.27 1.14 7.82
N ALA A 156 14.90 1.45 6.58
CA ALA A 156 15.02 2.80 6.01
C ALA A 156 14.05 3.83 6.64
N HIS A 157 12.99 3.35 7.31
CA HIS A 157 11.97 4.20 7.93
C HIS A 157 12.34 4.71 9.33
N ALA A 158 13.50 4.30 9.89
CA ALA A 158 13.95 4.70 11.21
C ALA A 158 15.48 4.76 11.31
N THR A 159 15.98 5.65 12.18
CA THR A 159 17.42 5.77 12.48
C THR A 159 17.88 4.85 13.62
N ASN A 160 17.04 3.88 14.03
CA ASN A 160 17.37 2.90 15.07
C ASN A 160 18.23 1.75 14.54
N THR A 161 18.45 0.71 15.37
CA THR A 161 19.33 -0.43 15.08
C THR A 161 18.60 -1.66 14.50
N VAL A 162 17.30 -1.57 14.23
CA VAL A 162 16.49 -2.66 13.69
C VAL A 162 16.52 -2.64 12.17
N ASP A 163 16.82 -3.77 11.52
CA ASP A 163 16.94 -3.88 10.06
C ASP A 163 15.60 -4.08 9.36
N THR A 164 14.69 -4.86 9.93
CA THR A 164 13.32 -5.02 9.39
C THR A 164 12.57 -3.69 9.40
N GLN A 165 11.95 -3.35 8.27
CA GLN A 165 11.42 -2.01 8.01
C GLN A 165 10.16 -1.70 8.80
N GLU A 166 9.21 -2.64 8.88
CA GLU A 166 7.91 -2.43 9.51
C GLU A 166 7.46 -3.64 10.32
N PHE A 167 6.87 -3.35 11.49
CA PHE A 167 6.20 -4.32 12.35
C PHE A 167 4.75 -3.90 12.54
N MET A 168 3.84 -4.74 12.08
CA MET A 168 2.42 -4.43 11.98
C MET A 168 1.60 -5.35 12.87
N ILE A 169 0.51 -4.80 13.43
CA ILE A 169 -0.53 -5.56 14.12
C ILE A 169 -1.74 -5.72 13.21
N MET A 170 -2.40 -6.87 13.32
CA MET A 170 -3.60 -7.21 12.55
C MET A 170 -4.69 -7.72 13.47
N PRO A 171 -5.79 -6.98 13.69
CA PRO A 171 -6.87 -7.29 14.64
C PRO A 171 -7.84 -8.33 14.06
N VAL A 172 -7.37 -9.54 13.83
CA VAL A 172 -8.12 -10.62 13.16
C VAL A 172 -9.29 -11.18 13.99
N GLY A 173 -9.26 -10.98 15.31
CA GLY A 173 -10.33 -11.43 16.22
C GLY A 173 -11.47 -10.42 16.40
N ALA A 174 -11.36 -9.22 15.85
CA ALA A 174 -12.37 -8.18 16.00
C ALA A 174 -13.68 -8.55 15.27
N PRO A 175 -14.86 -8.16 15.81
CA PRO A 175 -16.14 -8.49 15.21
C PRO A 175 -16.56 -7.56 14.06
N SER A 176 -15.92 -6.40 13.91
CA SER A 176 -16.24 -5.39 12.90
C SER A 176 -15.00 -4.54 12.63
N PHE A 177 -15.00 -3.76 11.54
CA PHE A 177 -13.92 -2.83 11.25
C PHE A 177 -13.82 -1.72 12.32
N LYS A 178 -14.95 -1.19 12.77
CA LYS A 178 -15.00 -0.19 13.85
C LYS A 178 -14.31 -0.69 15.12
N GLU A 179 -14.61 -1.92 15.55
CA GLU A 179 -13.96 -2.52 16.71
C GLU A 179 -12.47 -2.82 16.43
N ALA A 180 -12.14 -3.30 15.24
CA ALA A 180 -10.76 -3.52 14.82
C ALA A 180 -9.91 -2.24 14.95
N LEU A 181 -10.43 -1.11 14.47
CA LEU A 181 -9.75 0.19 14.56
C LEU A 181 -9.61 0.64 16.03
N ARG A 182 -10.64 0.46 16.87
CA ARG A 182 -10.58 0.75 18.31
C ARG A 182 -9.49 -0.07 18.98
N TRP A 183 -9.47 -1.39 18.77
CA TRP A 183 -8.46 -2.29 19.34
C TRP A 183 -7.04 -1.87 18.95
N CYS A 184 -6.83 -1.54 17.68
CA CYS A 184 -5.52 -1.06 17.21
C CYS A 184 -5.09 0.24 17.89
N ALA A 185 -6.00 1.20 18.06
CA ALA A 185 -5.71 2.46 18.76
C ALA A 185 -5.35 2.22 20.24
N GLU A 186 -6.06 1.32 20.91
CA GLU A 186 -5.77 0.94 22.31
C GLU A 186 -4.40 0.28 22.45
N VAL A 187 -4.03 -0.64 21.54
CA VAL A 187 -2.69 -1.25 21.50
C VAL A 187 -1.61 -0.21 21.20
N PHE A 188 -1.86 0.72 20.27
CA PHE A 188 -0.92 1.80 19.94
C PHE A 188 -0.65 2.70 21.16
N HIS A 189 -1.67 3.05 21.93
CA HIS A 189 -1.50 3.83 23.16
C HIS A 189 -0.82 3.01 24.28
N ALA A 190 -1.12 1.73 24.41
CA ALA A 190 -0.43 0.84 25.34
C ALA A 190 1.07 0.71 24.99
N LEU A 191 1.40 0.62 23.70
CA LEU A 191 2.78 0.62 23.22
C LEU A 191 3.49 1.94 23.57
N ALA A 192 2.86 3.08 23.36
CA ALA A 192 3.42 4.38 23.74
C ALA A 192 3.74 4.45 25.25
N ALA A 193 2.81 3.97 26.09
CA ALA A 193 3.00 3.93 27.54
C ALA A 193 4.15 2.99 27.93
N LEU A 194 4.23 1.82 27.31
CA LEU A 194 5.30 0.83 27.54
C LEU A 194 6.68 1.40 27.15
N LEU A 195 6.81 1.99 25.98
CA LEU A 195 8.04 2.61 25.51
C LEU A 195 8.51 3.74 26.45
N LYS A 196 7.59 4.61 26.88
CA LYS A 196 7.89 5.66 27.87
C LYS A 196 8.37 5.09 29.20
N SER A 197 7.75 4.02 29.71
CA SER A 197 8.15 3.36 30.95
C SER A 197 9.57 2.79 30.91
N ARG A 198 10.03 2.42 29.70
CA ARG A 198 11.40 1.94 29.43
C ARG A 198 12.40 3.06 29.08
N GLY A 199 11.95 4.33 29.11
CA GLY A 199 12.78 5.48 28.71
C GLY A 199 13.09 5.55 27.23
N LEU A 200 12.28 4.89 26.39
CA LEU A 200 12.43 4.85 24.93
C LEU A 200 11.63 5.97 24.26
N ALA A 201 12.08 6.39 23.08
CA ALA A 201 11.44 7.43 22.29
C ALA A 201 10.05 7.00 21.79
N THR A 202 9.12 7.95 21.76
CA THR A 202 7.78 7.80 21.18
C THR A 202 7.53 8.80 20.04
N SER A 203 8.60 9.32 19.43
CA SER A 203 8.51 10.02 18.16
C SER A 203 8.10 9.04 17.05
N VAL A 204 7.33 9.55 16.09
CA VAL A 204 6.78 8.72 15.01
C VAL A 204 7.52 8.97 13.70
N GLY A 205 7.63 7.92 12.88
CA GLY A 205 8.15 8.00 11.53
C GLY A 205 7.11 8.51 10.51
N ASP A 206 7.46 8.43 9.24
CA ASP A 206 6.62 8.92 8.13
C ASP A 206 5.24 8.27 8.06
N GLU A 207 5.12 7.05 8.52
CA GLU A 207 3.87 6.27 8.52
C GLU A 207 3.13 6.25 9.86
N GLY A 208 3.58 7.06 10.82
CA GLY A 208 2.93 7.26 12.10
C GLY A 208 3.29 6.25 13.18
N GLY A 209 4.01 5.17 12.88
CA GLY A 209 4.52 4.20 13.85
C GLY A 209 5.70 4.74 14.64
N PHE A 210 5.93 4.23 15.86
CA PHE A 210 7.07 4.61 16.70
C PHE A 210 8.39 4.10 16.12
N ALA A 211 9.49 4.79 16.42
CA ALA A 211 10.84 4.43 15.98
C ALA A 211 11.82 4.40 17.17
N PRO A 212 11.58 3.58 18.22
CA PRO A 212 12.47 3.46 19.36
C PRO A 212 13.76 2.73 18.97
N ASN A 213 14.81 2.93 19.74
CA ASN A 213 16.04 2.19 19.58
C ASN A 213 15.94 0.84 20.31
N LEU A 214 15.59 -0.21 19.58
CA LEU A 214 15.53 -1.59 20.04
C LEU A 214 16.69 -2.39 19.41
N SER A 215 17.12 -3.48 20.05
CA SER A 215 18.36 -4.16 19.70
C SER A 215 18.21 -5.24 18.62
N SER A 216 16.98 -5.72 18.38
CA SER A 216 16.72 -6.81 17.42
C SER A 216 15.25 -6.85 16.99
N ASP A 217 14.99 -7.59 15.91
CA ASP A 217 13.62 -7.90 15.46
C ASP A 217 12.84 -8.64 16.54
N GLU A 218 13.48 -9.57 17.25
CA GLU A 218 12.84 -10.33 18.32
C GLU A 218 12.43 -9.45 19.51
N GLU A 219 13.30 -8.52 19.95
CA GLU A 219 12.95 -7.56 21.00
C GLU A 219 11.79 -6.65 20.54
N THR A 220 11.76 -6.28 19.28
CA THR A 220 10.68 -5.49 18.68
C THR A 220 9.36 -6.25 18.73
N ILE A 221 9.35 -7.51 18.28
CA ILE A 221 8.17 -8.39 18.33
C ILE A 221 7.68 -8.57 19.76
N GLU A 222 8.57 -8.91 20.70
CA GLU A 222 8.21 -9.12 22.12
C GLU A 222 7.63 -7.85 22.76
N THR A 223 8.15 -6.69 22.39
CA THR A 223 7.63 -5.39 22.86
C THR A 223 6.20 -5.15 22.36
N ILE A 224 5.90 -5.48 21.11
CA ILE A 224 4.55 -5.40 20.55
C ILE A 224 3.62 -6.41 21.23
N LEU A 225 4.05 -7.64 21.44
CA LEU A 225 3.25 -8.67 22.12
C LEU A 225 2.92 -8.26 23.56
N GLU A 226 3.85 -7.63 24.25
CA GLU A 226 3.62 -7.08 25.59
C GLU A 226 2.58 -5.94 25.55
N ALA A 227 2.68 -5.03 24.58
CA ALA A 227 1.71 -3.95 24.39
C ALA A 227 0.29 -4.47 24.09
N ILE A 228 0.16 -5.54 23.29
CA ILE A 228 -1.13 -6.20 23.01
C ILE A 228 -1.74 -6.74 24.31
N ARG A 229 -0.93 -7.45 25.14
CA ARG A 229 -1.39 -7.97 26.45
C ARG A 229 -1.76 -6.85 27.41
N ASN A 230 -0.97 -5.78 27.46
CA ASN A 230 -1.24 -4.61 28.32
C ASN A 230 -2.53 -3.88 27.93
N ALA A 231 -2.91 -3.95 26.64
CA ALA A 231 -4.19 -3.44 26.15
C ALA A 231 -5.37 -4.38 26.45
N GLY A 232 -5.12 -5.58 27.00
CA GLY A 232 -6.15 -6.55 27.36
C GLY A 232 -6.52 -7.54 26.27
N TYR A 233 -5.68 -7.68 25.22
CA TYR A 233 -5.91 -8.58 24.09
C TYR A 233 -4.93 -9.76 24.09
N GLU A 234 -5.31 -10.85 23.40
CA GLU A 234 -4.56 -12.10 23.33
C GLU A 234 -3.81 -12.21 21.99
N PRO A 235 -2.45 -12.15 22.00
CA PRO A 235 -1.65 -12.42 20.79
C PRO A 235 -1.91 -13.83 20.24
N GLY A 236 -2.03 -13.94 18.91
CA GLY A 236 -2.31 -15.18 18.21
C GLY A 236 -3.81 -15.54 18.12
N LYS A 237 -4.66 -14.79 18.78
CA LYS A 237 -6.12 -14.97 18.75
C LYS A 237 -6.83 -13.67 18.34
N ASP A 238 -6.67 -12.61 19.12
CA ASP A 238 -7.25 -11.30 18.83
C ASP A 238 -6.42 -10.55 17.79
N PHE A 239 -5.10 -10.66 17.90
CA PHE A 239 -4.13 -10.05 17.00
C PHE A 239 -3.15 -11.07 16.44
N MET A 240 -2.91 -10.99 15.14
CA MET A 240 -1.74 -11.53 14.48
C MET A 240 -0.73 -10.42 14.17
N LEU A 241 0.50 -10.79 13.83
CA LEU A 241 1.55 -9.86 13.42
C LEU A 241 1.83 -9.99 11.92
N ALA A 242 2.24 -8.89 11.32
CA ALA A 242 2.81 -8.85 9.98
C ALA A 242 4.13 -8.07 10.00
N MET A 243 5.03 -8.43 9.10
CA MET A 243 6.34 -7.79 8.96
C MET A 243 6.57 -7.40 7.51
N ASP A 244 7.24 -6.27 7.29
CA ASP A 244 7.84 -5.88 6.02
C ASP A 244 9.36 -5.79 6.19
N ALA A 245 10.06 -6.72 5.55
CA ALA A 245 11.52 -6.80 5.64
C ALA A 245 12.21 -5.79 4.72
N ALA A 246 11.62 -5.49 3.57
CA ALA A 246 12.22 -4.71 2.48
C ALA A 246 13.61 -5.23 2.10
N SER A 247 13.75 -6.55 1.93
CA SER A 247 15.05 -7.23 1.80
C SER A 247 15.82 -6.85 0.52
N SER A 248 15.21 -6.17 -0.43
CA SER A 248 15.92 -5.56 -1.57
C SER A 248 16.98 -4.53 -1.13
N GLU A 249 16.78 -3.89 0.03
CA GLU A 249 17.75 -2.99 0.66
C GLU A 249 18.98 -3.73 1.25
N TRP A 250 18.90 -5.04 1.40
CA TRP A 250 19.96 -5.87 1.99
C TRP A 250 20.81 -6.60 0.95
N LYS A 251 20.66 -6.30 -0.33
CA LYS A 251 21.41 -6.93 -1.43
C LYS A 251 22.91 -6.91 -1.16
N GLY A 252 23.54 -8.08 -1.20
CA GLY A 252 24.98 -8.21 -1.25
C GLY A 252 25.54 -7.98 -2.67
N THR A 253 26.78 -8.40 -2.89
CA THR A 253 27.44 -8.24 -4.20
C THR A 253 27.02 -9.32 -5.21
N LYS A 254 26.42 -10.40 -4.74
CA LYS A 254 25.96 -11.53 -5.56
C LYS A 254 24.48 -11.78 -5.32
N LYS A 255 23.80 -12.29 -6.33
CA LYS A 255 22.41 -12.75 -6.21
C LYS A 255 22.31 -13.82 -5.10
N GLY A 256 21.29 -13.67 -4.24
CA GLY A 256 21.07 -14.56 -3.12
C GLY A 256 22.02 -14.35 -1.92
N GLU A 257 22.74 -13.22 -1.90
CA GLU A 257 23.54 -12.77 -0.77
C GLU A 257 22.89 -11.54 -0.14
N TYR A 258 22.73 -11.57 1.18
CA TYR A 258 22.08 -10.52 1.96
C TYR A 258 23.01 -10.04 3.07
N ILE A 259 23.11 -8.72 3.25
CA ILE A 259 23.90 -8.10 4.31
C ILE A 259 23.01 -7.10 5.03
N LEU A 260 22.63 -7.42 6.27
CA LEU A 260 21.81 -6.54 7.09
C LEU A 260 22.62 -5.27 7.43
N PRO A 261 22.17 -4.08 6.99
CA PRO A 261 23.03 -2.89 7.03
C PRO A 261 23.31 -2.40 8.45
N LYS A 262 22.44 -2.67 9.42
CA LYS A 262 22.58 -2.22 10.81
C LYS A 262 23.22 -3.29 11.69
N ALA A 263 22.76 -4.53 11.58
CA ALA A 263 23.31 -5.66 12.36
C ALA A 263 24.65 -6.18 11.80
N GLY A 264 24.94 -5.95 10.52
CA GLY A 264 26.14 -6.46 9.85
C GLY A 264 26.11 -7.98 9.64
N THR A 265 24.96 -8.62 9.81
CA THR A 265 24.81 -10.06 9.63
C THR A 265 24.72 -10.41 8.15
N HIS A 266 25.38 -11.48 7.75
CA HIS A 266 25.37 -11.99 6.38
C HIS A 266 24.51 -13.26 6.29
N TYR A 267 23.71 -13.35 5.25
CA TYR A 267 22.88 -14.51 4.92
C TYR A 267 22.97 -14.85 3.44
N THR A 268 22.90 -16.12 3.13
CA THR A 268 22.44 -16.64 1.84
C THR A 268 20.91 -16.66 1.82
N SER A 269 20.28 -16.83 0.64
CA SER A 269 18.83 -16.98 0.54
C SER A 269 18.28 -18.06 1.48
N SER A 270 18.91 -19.25 1.50
CA SER A 270 18.45 -20.36 2.34
C SER A 270 18.62 -20.09 3.85
N GLU A 271 19.69 -19.39 4.25
CA GLU A 271 19.89 -18.99 5.65
C GLU A 271 18.87 -17.92 6.08
N LEU A 272 18.56 -16.95 5.21
CA LEU A 272 17.54 -15.95 5.48
C LEU A 272 16.15 -16.59 5.55
N ILE A 273 15.83 -17.55 4.69
CA ILE A 273 14.59 -18.35 4.78
C ILE A 273 14.51 -19.09 6.11
N ALA A 274 15.61 -19.72 6.56
CA ALA A 274 15.66 -20.39 7.86
C ALA A 274 15.45 -19.41 9.02
N HIS A 275 15.97 -18.19 8.92
CA HIS A 275 15.71 -17.11 9.89
C HIS A 275 14.21 -16.77 9.96
N TRP A 276 13.57 -16.50 8.81
CA TRP A 276 12.12 -16.23 8.77
C TRP A 276 11.30 -17.39 9.32
N LYS A 277 11.68 -18.62 9.00
CA LYS A 277 11.01 -19.81 9.50
C LYS A 277 11.05 -19.87 11.02
N SER A 278 12.19 -19.58 11.64
CA SER A 278 12.35 -19.56 13.09
C SER A 278 11.46 -18.53 13.78
N LEU A 279 11.32 -17.32 13.19
CA LEU A 279 10.45 -16.28 13.72
C LEU A 279 8.96 -16.66 13.60
N VAL A 280 8.56 -17.21 12.45
CA VAL A 280 7.19 -17.69 12.21
C VAL A 280 6.80 -18.83 13.15
N GLU A 281 7.72 -19.74 13.48
CA GLU A 281 7.45 -20.84 14.41
C GLU A 281 7.33 -20.36 15.86
N LYS A 282 8.04 -19.30 16.21
CA LYS A 282 8.07 -18.74 17.57
C LYS A 282 6.95 -17.74 17.86
N TYR A 283 6.55 -16.96 16.87
CA TYR A 283 5.67 -15.81 17.03
C TYR A 283 4.40 -15.90 16.18
N PRO A 284 3.31 -15.21 16.53
CA PRO A 284 2.05 -15.23 15.77
C PRO A 284 2.12 -14.36 14.50
N ILE A 285 3.15 -14.57 13.66
CA ILE A 285 3.34 -13.87 12.39
C ILE A 285 2.51 -14.56 11.32
N ILE A 286 1.58 -13.84 10.69
CA ILE A 286 0.68 -14.34 9.64
C ILE A 286 1.09 -13.86 8.25
N SER A 287 1.86 -12.78 8.14
CA SER A 287 2.24 -12.16 6.87
C SER A 287 3.68 -11.67 6.91
N SER A 288 4.44 -11.91 5.85
CA SER A 288 5.79 -11.40 5.64
C SER A 288 5.87 -10.81 4.23
N GLU A 289 6.24 -9.55 4.15
CA GLU A 289 6.39 -8.77 2.92
C GLU A 289 7.87 -8.65 2.57
N ASP A 290 8.17 -8.82 1.28
CA ASP A 290 9.51 -8.71 0.68
C ASP A 290 10.62 -9.36 1.53
N ALA A 291 10.34 -10.61 1.93
CA ALA A 291 11.25 -11.41 2.76
C ALA A 291 12.56 -11.76 2.05
N LEU A 292 12.63 -11.58 0.73
CA LEU A 292 13.80 -11.73 -0.13
C LEU A 292 13.82 -10.62 -1.19
N ASP A 293 14.98 -10.44 -1.82
CA ASP A 293 15.19 -9.49 -2.92
C ASP A 293 14.26 -9.75 -4.12
N GLU A 294 13.83 -8.68 -4.79
CA GLU A 294 12.92 -8.65 -5.93
C GLU A 294 13.40 -9.44 -7.17
N GLU A 295 14.70 -9.76 -7.27
CA GLU A 295 15.28 -10.57 -8.35
C GLU A 295 15.74 -11.96 -7.90
N ASP A 296 15.58 -12.31 -6.62
CA ASP A 296 15.90 -13.65 -6.09
C ASP A 296 14.74 -14.64 -6.30
N TRP A 297 14.35 -14.86 -7.56
CA TRP A 297 13.22 -15.72 -7.91
C TRP A 297 13.37 -17.16 -7.42
N GLU A 298 14.57 -17.72 -7.44
CA GLU A 298 14.84 -19.06 -6.93
C GLU A 298 14.66 -19.13 -5.40
N GLY A 299 15.14 -18.10 -4.69
CA GLY A 299 14.91 -17.98 -3.25
C GLY A 299 13.42 -17.85 -2.94
N TRP A 300 12.67 -17.06 -3.69
CA TRP A 300 11.22 -16.92 -3.53
C TRP A 300 10.46 -18.25 -3.76
N GLN A 301 10.89 -19.08 -4.72
CA GLN A 301 10.33 -20.42 -4.91
C GLN A 301 10.58 -21.30 -3.67
N GLU A 302 11.80 -21.28 -3.13
CA GLU A 302 12.16 -22.03 -1.92
C GLU A 302 11.35 -21.52 -0.72
N LEU A 303 11.30 -20.21 -0.49
CA LEU A 303 10.54 -19.58 0.58
C LEU A 303 9.06 -19.98 0.53
N THR A 304 8.47 -19.91 -0.67
CA THR A 304 7.04 -20.23 -0.85
C THR A 304 6.76 -21.70 -0.58
N ARG A 305 7.65 -22.60 -0.98
CA ARG A 305 7.53 -24.03 -0.70
C ARG A 305 7.61 -24.31 0.82
N GLU A 306 8.50 -23.63 1.55
CA GLU A 306 8.73 -23.85 2.98
C GLU A 306 7.64 -23.20 3.87
N LEU A 307 7.19 -22.01 3.56
CA LEU A 307 6.34 -21.20 4.43
C LEU A 307 4.97 -20.84 3.84
N GLY A 308 4.78 -20.91 2.53
CA GLY A 308 3.59 -20.39 1.85
C GLY A 308 2.27 -21.05 2.22
N GLY A 309 2.29 -22.23 2.85
CA GLY A 309 1.08 -22.88 3.40
C GLY A 309 0.67 -22.35 4.78
N LYS A 310 1.56 -21.64 5.48
CA LYS A 310 1.38 -21.17 6.87
C LYS A 310 1.36 -19.66 6.99
N VAL A 311 2.03 -18.95 6.08
CA VAL A 311 2.25 -17.52 6.13
C VAL A 311 1.94 -16.89 4.79
N GLN A 312 1.26 -15.75 4.80
CA GLN A 312 1.07 -14.91 3.64
C GLN A 312 2.43 -14.31 3.25
N LEU A 313 2.90 -14.61 2.05
CA LEU A 313 4.15 -14.12 1.49
C LEU A 313 3.84 -13.08 0.43
N VAL A 314 4.06 -11.82 0.79
CA VAL A 314 3.65 -10.66 0.01
C VAL A 314 4.80 -10.17 -0.85
N GLY A 315 4.57 -10.01 -2.15
CA GLY A 315 5.47 -9.29 -3.03
C GLY A 315 5.03 -7.84 -3.20
N ASP A 316 5.85 -6.90 -2.71
CA ASP A 316 5.79 -5.47 -3.01
C ASP A 316 6.76 -5.16 -4.16
N ASP A 317 8.07 -5.05 -3.87
CA ASP A 317 9.09 -4.84 -4.89
C ASP A 317 9.17 -5.99 -5.90
N LEU A 318 8.87 -7.21 -5.46
CA LEU A 318 8.81 -8.38 -6.34
C LEU A 318 7.83 -8.19 -7.49
N PHE A 319 6.66 -7.59 -7.26
CA PHE A 319 5.58 -7.50 -8.24
C PHE A 319 5.29 -6.08 -8.74
N VAL A 320 5.57 -5.05 -7.95
CA VAL A 320 5.36 -3.62 -8.23
C VAL A 320 3.99 -3.31 -8.86
N THR A 321 2.93 -3.99 -8.39
CA THR A 321 1.55 -3.87 -8.94
C THR A 321 1.48 -4.14 -10.46
N ASN A 322 2.48 -4.83 -11.03
CA ASN A 322 2.65 -5.05 -12.46
C ASN A 322 2.19 -6.45 -12.85
N THR A 323 1.26 -6.56 -13.80
CA THR A 323 0.70 -7.84 -14.25
C THR A 323 1.71 -8.76 -14.94
N GLU A 324 2.74 -8.24 -15.58
CA GLU A 324 3.80 -9.06 -16.22
C GLU A 324 4.65 -9.74 -15.13
N ARG A 325 5.08 -8.98 -14.10
CA ARG A 325 5.84 -9.52 -12.97
C ARG A 325 5.01 -10.47 -12.12
N LEU A 326 3.75 -10.11 -11.85
CA LEU A 326 2.81 -10.98 -11.12
C LEU A 326 2.58 -12.31 -11.89
N SER A 327 2.36 -12.24 -13.19
CA SER A 327 2.20 -13.45 -14.04
C SER A 327 3.44 -14.36 -13.96
N LYS A 328 4.65 -13.77 -14.02
CA LYS A 328 5.91 -14.52 -13.83
C LYS A 328 5.96 -15.19 -12.47
N GLY A 329 5.66 -14.46 -11.39
CA GLY A 329 5.66 -15.03 -10.03
C GLY A 329 4.65 -16.17 -9.85
N ILE A 330 3.44 -16.01 -10.39
CA ILE A 330 2.41 -17.06 -10.38
C ILE A 330 2.91 -18.32 -11.10
N GLN A 331 3.51 -18.16 -12.28
CA GLN A 331 4.05 -19.29 -13.07
C GLN A 331 5.20 -19.99 -12.36
N LEU A 332 6.04 -19.25 -11.65
CA LEU A 332 7.17 -19.79 -10.91
C LEU A 332 6.79 -20.30 -9.51
N GLY A 333 5.59 -19.99 -9.00
CA GLY A 333 5.17 -20.34 -7.64
C GLY A 333 5.86 -19.49 -6.57
N CYS A 334 6.05 -18.19 -6.83
CA CYS A 334 6.72 -17.24 -5.95
C CYS A 334 5.70 -16.37 -5.21
N GLY A 335 5.69 -16.41 -3.88
CA GLY A 335 4.73 -15.70 -3.05
C GLY A 335 3.32 -16.31 -3.11
N ASN A 336 2.39 -15.69 -2.40
CA ASN A 336 0.96 -16.03 -2.41
C ASN A 336 0.06 -14.80 -2.18
N ALA A 337 0.66 -13.61 -2.20
CA ALA A 337 -0.01 -12.32 -2.05
C ALA A 337 0.73 -11.22 -2.80
N ILE A 338 0.02 -10.17 -3.16
CA ILE A 338 0.57 -8.97 -3.79
C ILE A 338 0.20 -7.72 -3.01
N LEU A 339 1.16 -6.82 -2.81
CA LEU A 339 0.88 -5.46 -2.36
C LEU A 339 0.46 -4.61 -3.57
N ILE A 340 -0.59 -3.82 -3.38
CA ILE A 340 -1.19 -2.99 -4.44
C ILE A 340 -0.94 -1.52 -4.13
N LYS A 341 -0.10 -0.90 -4.92
CA LYS A 341 0.22 0.53 -4.87
C LYS A 341 -0.11 1.16 -6.21
N LEU A 342 -1.15 2.00 -6.26
CA LEU A 342 -1.63 2.56 -7.53
C LEU A 342 -0.54 3.30 -8.31
N ASN A 343 0.36 4.00 -7.63
CA ASN A 343 1.41 4.78 -8.29
C ASN A 343 2.57 3.94 -8.85
N GLN A 344 2.73 2.67 -8.40
CA GLN A 344 3.74 1.77 -8.96
C GLN A 344 3.43 1.39 -10.42
N ILE A 345 2.14 1.37 -10.77
CA ILE A 345 1.69 1.10 -12.14
C ILE A 345 1.15 2.35 -12.83
N GLY A 346 0.54 3.29 -12.09
CA GLY A 346 0.21 4.63 -12.53
C GLY A 346 -1.18 4.80 -13.16
N SER A 347 -2.09 3.82 -13.01
CA SER A 347 -3.50 3.99 -13.41
C SER A 347 -4.44 3.10 -12.58
N VAL A 348 -5.69 3.50 -12.46
CA VAL A 348 -6.73 2.73 -11.78
C VAL A 348 -7.02 1.43 -12.54
N SER A 349 -7.20 1.48 -13.86
CA SER A 349 -7.56 0.31 -14.66
C SER A 349 -6.50 -0.80 -14.58
N GLU A 350 -5.21 -0.47 -14.71
CA GLU A 350 -4.13 -1.46 -14.58
C GLU A 350 -4.05 -2.03 -13.15
N THR A 351 -4.33 -1.21 -12.14
CA THR A 351 -4.43 -1.66 -10.75
C THR A 351 -5.56 -2.67 -10.56
N LEU A 352 -6.73 -2.41 -11.14
CA LEU A 352 -7.85 -3.36 -11.12
C LEU A 352 -7.48 -4.70 -11.78
N GLU A 353 -6.76 -4.67 -12.90
CA GLU A 353 -6.30 -5.90 -13.58
C GLU A 353 -5.27 -6.68 -12.75
N ALA A 354 -4.37 -6.01 -12.04
CA ALA A 354 -3.43 -6.67 -11.13
C ALA A 354 -4.15 -7.40 -9.98
N ILE A 355 -5.15 -6.75 -9.36
CA ILE A 355 -5.97 -7.36 -8.29
C ILE A 355 -6.76 -8.56 -8.82
N LYS A 356 -7.42 -8.42 -9.97
CA LYS A 356 -8.18 -9.51 -10.61
C LYS A 356 -7.29 -10.70 -10.95
N MET A 357 -6.09 -10.45 -11.48
CA MET A 357 -5.11 -11.50 -11.79
C MET A 357 -4.68 -12.25 -10.52
N ALA A 358 -4.36 -11.52 -9.45
CA ALA A 358 -4.00 -12.11 -8.16
C ALA A 358 -5.11 -13.02 -7.63
N HIS A 359 -6.33 -12.49 -7.52
CA HIS A 359 -7.48 -13.26 -7.02
C HIS A 359 -7.77 -14.51 -7.87
N LYS A 360 -7.68 -14.41 -9.21
CA LYS A 360 -7.88 -15.55 -10.11
C LYS A 360 -6.84 -16.65 -9.89
N ALA A 361 -5.63 -16.29 -9.46
CA ALA A 361 -4.55 -17.23 -9.14
C ALA A 361 -4.60 -17.76 -7.71
N GLY A 362 -5.57 -17.33 -6.88
CA GLY A 362 -5.65 -17.68 -5.47
C GLY A 362 -4.70 -16.88 -4.56
N TYR A 363 -4.08 -15.82 -5.09
CA TYR A 363 -3.31 -14.87 -4.29
C TYR A 363 -4.24 -13.88 -3.59
N THR A 364 -3.87 -13.44 -2.39
CA THR A 364 -4.49 -12.29 -1.76
C THR A 364 -3.90 -11.00 -2.33
N ALA A 365 -4.67 -9.92 -2.25
CA ALA A 365 -4.21 -8.58 -2.59
C ALA A 365 -4.37 -7.67 -1.37
N ILE A 366 -3.45 -6.73 -1.20
CA ILE A 366 -3.45 -5.80 -0.07
C ILE A 366 -3.43 -4.39 -0.63
N SER A 367 -4.47 -3.60 -0.39
CA SER A 367 -4.49 -2.19 -0.77
C SER A 367 -3.53 -1.40 0.10
N SER A 368 -2.60 -0.65 -0.49
CA SER A 368 -1.50 -0.04 0.25
C SER A 368 -1.32 1.45 -0.04
N HIS A 369 -0.91 2.18 0.99
CA HIS A 369 -0.40 3.54 0.92
C HIS A 369 1.04 3.60 0.38
N ARG A 370 1.60 4.81 0.35
CA ARG A 370 3.05 5.07 0.21
C ARG A 370 3.56 5.89 1.40
N SER A 371 4.89 6.01 1.53
CA SER A 371 5.53 6.81 2.60
C SER A 371 5.14 8.29 2.53
N GLY A 372 5.09 8.87 1.34
CA GLY A 372 4.58 10.21 1.07
C GLY A 372 3.12 10.15 0.62
N GLU A 373 2.20 10.45 1.52
CA GLU A 373 0.76 10.42 1.29
C GLU A 373 0.14 11.81 1.25
N THR A 374 -1.11 11.84 0.80
CA THR A 374 -1.98 13.01 0.79
C THR A 374 -3.26 12.69 1.57
N GLU A 375 -4.21 13.62 1.62
CA GLU A 375 -5.55 13.36 2.17
C GLU A 375 -6.43 12.46 1.29
N ASP A 376 -5.98 12.08 0.09
CA ASP A 376 -6.72 11.17 -0.80
C ASP A 376 -7.00 9.81 -0.13
N THR A 377 -8.25 9.33 -0.22
CA THR A 377 -8.71 8.09 0.44
C THR A 377 -9.03 6.97 -0.54
N THR A 378 -8.65 7.08 -1.79
CA THR A 378 -8.99 6.12 -2.86
C THR A 378 -8.61 4.69 -2.51
N ILE A 379 -7.50 4.45 -1.82
CA ILE A 379 -7.08 3.10 -1.42
C ILE A 379 -8.03 2.43 -0.43
N ALA A 380 -8.78 3.20 0.37
CA ALA A 380 -9.82 2.67 1.25
C ALA A 380 -11.04 2.20 0.44
N ASP A 381 -11.50 3.03 -0.50
CA ASP A 381 -12.58 2.66 -1.43
C ASP A 381 -12.19 1.45 -2.29
N LEU A 382 -10.95 1.42 -2.81
CA LEU A 382 -10.41 0.32 -3.61
C LEU A 382 -10.41 -1.01 -2.83
N ALA A 383 -10.01 -0.99 -1.55
CA ALA A 383 -9.99 -2.17 -0.72
C ALA A 383 -11.36 -2.83 -0.58
N VAL A 384 -12.41 -2.02 -0.37
CA VAL A 384 -13.79 -2.53 -0.29
C VAL A 384 -14.33 -2.89 -1.67
N ALA A 385 -14.06 -2.06 -2.69
CA ALA A 385 -14.53 -2.28 -4.06
C ALA A 385 -14.16 -3.67 -4.59
N LEU A 386 -12.91 -4.06 -4.42
CA LEU A 386 -12.36 -5.32 -4.94
C LEU A 386 -12.30 -6.43 -3.90
N ASN A 387 -12.85 -6.20 -2.69
CA ASN A 387 -12.78 -7.15 -1.58
C ASN A 387 -11.35 -7.67 -1.34
N THR A 388 -10.38 -6.76 -1.29
CA THR A 388 -8.98 -7.16 -1.00
C THR A 388 -8.83 -7.75 0.39
N CYS A 389 -9.78 -7.49 1.27
CA CYS A 389 -9.83 -7.98 2.65
C CYS A 389 -8.68 -7.53 3.56
N GLN A 390 -7.72 -6.77 3.04
CA GLN A 390 -6.58 -6.26 3.78
C GLN A 390 -6.19 -4.86 3.28
N ILE A 391 -5.73 -4.00 4.20
CA ILE A 391 -5.22 -2.67 3.89
C ILE A 391 -3.97 -2.36 4.71
N LYS A 392 -2.92 -1.89 4.04
CA LYS A 392 -1.67 -1.43 4.66
C LYS A 392 -1.61 0.09 4.51
N THR A 393 -1.93 0.86 5.58
CA THR A 393 -1.99 2.33 5.49
C THR A 393 -1.47 3.03 6.75
N GLY A 394 -0.44 2.44 7.39
CA GLY A 394 0.27 3.04 8.50
C GLY A 394 -0.41 2.87 9.86
N ALA A 395 0.07 3.63 10.85
CA ALA A 395 -0.42 3.63 12.22
C ALA A 395 -1.71 4.47 12.38
N PRO A 396 -2.42 4.39 13.53
CA PRO A 396 -3.55 5.26 13.84
C PRO A 396 -3.07 6.65 14.29
N SER A 397 -2.14 7.21 13.56
CA SER A 397 -1.43 8.45 13.83
C SER A 397 -1.04 9.09 12.49
N ARG A 398 -1.01 10.43 12.43
CA ARG A 398 -0.86 11.27 11.24
C ARG A 398 -2.12 11.26 10.36
N THR A 399 -2.61 12.46 10.05
CA THR A 399 -3.94 12.67 9.44
C THR A 399 -4.10 11.97 8.10
N GLU A 400 -3.06 11.96 7.27
CA GLU A 400 -3.06 11.30 5.96
C GLU A 400 -3.23 9.77 6.04
N ARG A 401 -2.85 9.15 7.17
CA ARG A 401 -3.10 7.72 7.46
C ARG A 401 -4.50 7.52 8.01
N VAL A 402 -4.85 8.31 9.03
CA VAL A 402 -6.16 8.25 9.70
C VAL A 402 -7.31 8.56 8.74
N ALA A 403 -7.10 9.40 7.72
CA ALA A 403 -8.10 9.69 6.71
C ALA A 403 -8.63 8.43 6.01
N LYS A 404 -7.75 7.45 5.70
CA LYS A 404 -8.11 6.18 5.07
C LYS A 404 -8.95 5.31 6.02
N TYR A 405 -8.55 5.24 7.29
CA TYR A 405 -9.32 4.50 8.32
C TYR A 405 -10.69 5.14 8.57
N ASN A 406 -10.77 6.47 8.63
CA ASN A 406 -12.04 7.18 8.77
C ASN A 406 -12.95 6.97 7.56
N GLN A 407 -12.40 6.87 6.36
CA GLN A 407 -13.18 6.54 5.15
C GLN A 407 -13.76 5.12 5.25
N LEU A 408 -13.02 4.16 5.75
CA LEU A 408 -13.52 2.80 5.97
C LEU A 408 -14.64 2.74 7.02
N LEU A 409 -14.59 3.58 8.07
CA LEU A 409 -15.70 3.70 9.03
C LEU A 409 -16.98 4.21 8.36
N ARG A 410 -16.88 5.21 7.46
CA ARG A 410 -18.03 5.71 6.70
C ARG A 410 -18.60 4.64 5.77
N ILE A 411 -17.73 3.89 5.10
CA ILE A 411 -18.15 2.78 4.22
C ILE A 411 -18.84 1.67 5.03
N GLU A 412 -18.31 1.31 6.21
CA GLU A 412 -18.94 0.32 7.09
C GLU A 412 -20.34 0.79 7.53
N GLU A 413 -20.48 2.05 7.92
CA GLU A 413 -21.77 2.65 8.31
C GLU A 413 -22.76 2.64 7.14
N GLU A 414 -22.32 3.00 5.94
CA GLU A 414 -23.14 2.99 4.73
C GLU A 414 -23.60 1.58 4.33
N LEU A 415 -22.73 0.58 4.46
CA LEU A 415 -23.06 -0.83 4.18
C LEU A 415 -24.02 -1.42 5.23
N GLY A 416 -23.97 -0.93 6.47
CA GLY A 416 -24.81 -1.43 7.57
C GLY A 416 -24.68 -2.94 7.75
N ASP A 417 -25.80 -3.65 7.80
CA ASP A 417 -25.85 -5.10 8.01
C ASP A 417 -25.22 -5.91 6.84
N SER A 418 -24.94 -5.27 5.70
CA SER A 418 -24.27 -5.91 4.56
C SER A 418 -22.75 -5.92 4.71
N ALA A 419 -22.19 -5.13 5.65
CA ALA A 419 -20.77 -5.07 5.89
C ALA A 419 -20.25 -6.41 6.43
N VAL A 420 -19.14 -6.89 5.87
CA VAL A 420 -18.47 -8.11 6.33
C VAL A 420 -17.06 -7.75 6.75
N TYR A 421 -16.70 -8.04 8.02
CA TYR A 421 -15.32 -7.99 8.47
C TYR A 421 -14.75 -9.42 8.46
N PRO A 422 -13.75 -9.71 7.60
CA PRO A 422 -13.36 -11.09 7.33
C PRO A 422 -12.52 -11.74 8.44
N GLY A 423 -11.84 -10.96 9.28
CA GLY A 423 -10.92 -11.49 10.28
C GLY A 423 -9.89 -12.44 9.66
N MET A 424 -9.71 -13.63 10.23
CA MET A 424 -8.79 -14.66 9.70
C MET A 424 -9.16 -15.15 8.29
N ALA A 425 -10.39 -15.00 7.84
CA ALA A 425 -10.79 -15.37 6.47
C ALA A 425 -10.23 -14.40 5.40
N ALA A 426 -9.54 -13.32 5.81
CA ALA A 426 -8.80 -12.44 4.89
C ALA A 426 -7.57 -13.11 4.27
N PHE A 427 -7.09 -14.20 4.86
CA PHE A 427 -5.86 -14.89 4.43
C PHE A 427 -6.15 -16.18 3.69
N ASN A 428 -5.27 -16.55 2.76
CA ASN A 428 -5.30 -17.79 1.99
C ASN A 428 -4.42 -18.90 2.59
N VAL A 429 -4.00 -18.76 3.83
CA VAL A 429 -3.12 -19.69 4.54
C VAL A 429 -3.83 -20.36 5.72
N LYS A 430 -3.35 -21.53 6.14
CA LYS A 430 -3.89 -22.26 7.29
C LYS A 430 -2.87 -22.20 8.42
N ARG A 431 -3.20 -21.52 9.48
CA ARG A 431 -2.40 -21.42 10.68
C ARG A 431 -3.16 -21.88 11.93
#